data_86b290aef5e52302c3207c0cc77264c9
#
_entry.id   86b290aef5e52302c3207c0cc77264c9
#
_cell.length_a   1.000
_cell.length_b   1.000
_cell.length_c   1.000
_cell.angle_alpha   90.00
_cell.angle_beta   90.00
_cell.angle_gamma   90.00
#
_symmetry.space_group_name_H-M   'P 1'
#
loop_
_entity.id
_entity.type
_entity.pdbx_description
1 polymer ?
#
loop_
_entity_poly.entity_id
_entity_poly.type
_entity_poly.pdbx_seq_one_letter_code
_entity_poly.pdbx_strand_id
1 'polypeptide(L)'
;EVENLDMVKEAVEAGADIIMLNIFDVDHPVINGLPEVAPEDTIHEVKRLTGRMVAIKLEPAAVRNDGEKSVWSLTEGRRATVENAKKAADMGVDMIVLTGNPGVGVDNKAITKALADLNEAVGDRVILTAGKMHASGILSEAGEKILTKEDAETFIEAGADVLLLPAPGTVPGFTMEHAAELIKTAHEKGVLAMTTIGTSQEGADEETIRQIALMCKMA
;
A
#
# COMPACT_ATOMS: atom_id res chain seq x y z
N GLU A 1 8.95 -0.40 2.40
CA GLU A 1 8.78 -1.56 1.50
C GLU A 1 10.09 -2.30 1.36
N VAL A 2 10.05 -3.63 1.28
CA VAL A 2 11.23 -4.50 1.21
C VAL A 2 11.06 -5.56 0.11
N GLU A 3 12.15 -6.02 -0.50
CA GLU A 3 12.13 -6.93 -1.66
C GLU A 3 12.94 -8.21 -1.45
N ASN A 4 13.75 -8.28 -0.40
CA ASN A 4 14.58 -9.43 -0.08
C ASN A 4 14.77 -9.58 1.42
N LEU A 5 15.32 -10.72 1.85
CA LEU A 5 15.48 -11.03 3.27
C LEU A 5 16.45 -10.09 4.01
N ASP A 6 17.46 -9.56 3.34
CA ASP A 6 18.41 -8.65 4.02
C ASP A 6 17.73 -7.32 4.33
N MET A 7 16.96 -6.74 3.39
CA MET A 7 16.12 -5.55 3.65
C MET A 7 15.07 -5.83 4.75
N VAL A 8 14.49 -7.03 4.80
CA VAL A 8 13.58 -7.44 5.87
C VAL A 8 14.27 -7.37 7.24
N LYS A 9 15.48 -7.93 7.35
CA LYS A 9 16.27 -7.92 8.59
C LYS A 9 16.63 -6.50 9.01
N GLU A 10 17.12 -5.68 8.08
CA GLU A 10 17.45 -4.27 8.33
C GLU A 10 16.23 -3.48 8.82
N ALA A 11 15.06 -3.69 8.22
CA ALA A 11 13.82 -3.05 8.67
C ALA A 11 13.44 -3.47 10.10
N VAL A 12 13.58 -4.76 10.43
CA VAL A 12 13.31 -5.27 11.79
C VAL A 12 14.30 -4.70 12.80
N GLU A 13 15.59 -4.65 12.47
CA GLU A 13 16.63 -4.06 13.32
C GLU A 13 16.40 -2.56 13.55
N ALA A 14 15.87 -1.86 12.54
CA ALA A 14 15.44 -0.47 12.66
C ALA A 14 14.14 -0.27 13.44
N GLY A 15 13.48 -1.35 13.87
CA GLY A 15 12.30 -1.31 14.73
C GLY A 15 10.96 -1.33 13.99
N ALA A 16 10.91 -1.78 12.74
CA ALA A 16 9.66 -1.92 12.01
C ALA A 16 8.71 -2.93 12.69
N ASP A 17 7.44 -2.57 12.82
CA ASP A 17 6.39 -3.43 13.38
C ASP A 17 5.67 -4.23 12.29
N ILE A 18 5.62 -3.70 11.08
CA ILE A 18 4.98 -4.32 9.92
C ILE A 18 5.98 -4.34 8.77
N ILE A 19 6.18 -5.51 8.17
CA ILE A 19 7.01 -5.68 6.98
C ILE A 19 6.13 -5.66 5.75
N MET A 20 6.27 -4.65 4.90
CA MET A 20 5.56 -4.58 3.62
C MET A 20 6.44 -5.12 2.50
N LEU A 21 6.06 -6.24 1.92
CA LEU A 21 6.73 -6.84 0.78
C LEU A 21 6.34 -6.09 -0.50
N ASN A 22 7.31 -5.46 -1.14
CA ASN A 22 7.11 -4.80 -2.42
C ASN A 22 7.12 -5.84 -3.55
N ILE A 23 6.37 -5.58 -4.62
CA ILE A 23 6.26 -6.42 -5.82
C ILE A 23 6.03 -7.93 -5.56
N PHE A 24 5.48 -8.28 -4.39
CA PHE A 24 5.17 -9.66 -4.05
C PHE A 24 4.06 -10.21 -4.97
N ASP A 25 4.31 -11.35 -5.58
CA ASP A 25 3.40 -12.02 -6.49
C ASP A 25 2.86 -13.28 -5.83
N VAL A 26 1.55 -13.36 -5.59
CA VAL A 26 0.92 -14.50 -4.88
C VAL A 26 0.92 -15.80 -5.71
N ASP A 27 1.10 -15.71 -7.04
CA ASP A 27 1.24 -16.88 -7.91
C ASP A 27 2.69 -17.38 -7.97
N HIS A 28 3.64 -16.49 -7.66
CA HIS A 28 5.08 -16.77 -7.64
C HIS A 28 5.73 -16.15 -6.41
N PRO A 29 5.44 -16.66 -5.20
CA PRO A 29 5.82 -16.03 -3.93
C PRO A 29 7.31 -16.25 -3.61
N VAL A 30 8.18 -15.54 -4.29
CA VAL A 30 9.63 -15.62 -4.13
C VAL A 30 10.15 -14.40 -3.38
N ILE A 31 10.93 -14.62 -2.33
CA ILE A 31 11.69 -13.59 -1.61
C ILE A 31 13.16 -13.99 -1.65
N ASN A 32 13.99 -13.20 -2.31
CA ASN A 32 15.42 -13.46 -2.44
C ASN A 32 16.09 -13.55 -1.07
N GLY A 33 16.87 -14.63 -0.86
CA GLY A 33 17.58 -14.89 0.39
C GLY A 33 16.75 -15.61 1.46
N LEU A 34 15.44 -15.81 1.24
CA LEU A 34 14.64 -16.65 2.13
C LEU A 34 15.06 -18.12 2.02
N PRO A 35 15.09 -18.90 3.12
CA PRO A 35 15.24 -20.35 3.04
C PRO A 35 14.22 -20.98 2.09
N GLU A 36 14.61 -22.06 1.44
CA GLU A 36 13.69 -22.78 0.54
C GLU A 36 12.54 -23.38 1.36
N VAL A 37 11.32 -22.92 1.04
CA VAL A 37 10.06 -23.38 1.64
C VAL A 37 9.03 -23.60 0.53
N ALA A 38 7.94 -24.29 0.85
CA ALA A 38 6.83 -24.36 -0.08
C ALA A 38 6.24 -22.98 -0.35
N PRO A 39 5.78 -22.68 -1.58
CA PRO A 39 5.24 -21.37 -1.94
C PRO A 39 4.19 -20.82 -0.96
N GLU A 40 3.29 -21.66 -0.51
CA GLU A 40 2.25 -21.34 0.48
C GLU A 40 2.80 -20.96 1.86
N ASP A 41 4.02 -21.40 2.21
CA ASP A 41 4.66 -21.16 3.50
C ASP A 41 5.56 -19.90 3.49
N THR A 42 5.73 -19.24 2.34
CA THR A 42 6.65 -18.09 2.21
C THR A 42 6.37 -16.99 3.24
N ILE A 43 5.13 -16.59 3.41
CA ILE A 43 4.74 -15.54 4.39
C ILE A 43 4.93 -16.06 5.83
N HIS A 44 4.58 -17.30 6.09
CA HIS A 44 4.79 -17.92 7.42
C HIS A 44 6.27 -17.94 7.80
N GLU A 45 7.16 -18.21 6.84
CA GLU A 45 8.60 -18.20 7.10
C GLU A 45 9.14 -16.79 7.40
N VAL A 46 8.68 -15.76 6.66
CA VAL A 46 9.00 -14.36 6.99
C VAL A 46 8.55 -14.02 8.41
N LYS A 47 7.32 -14.38 8.76
CA LYS A 47 6.77 -14.14 10.12
C LYS A 47 7.55 -14.91 11.19
N ARG A 48 7.94 -16.16 10.91
CA ARG A 48 8.76 -16.97 11.82
C ARG A 48 10.12 -16.34 12.09
N LEU A 49 10.77 -15.80 11.04
CA LEU A 49 12.10 -15.19 11.14
C LEU A 49 12.08 -13.82 11.81
N THR A 50 10.99 -13.07 11.69
CA THR A 50 10.92 -11.67 12.10
C THR A 50 10.09 -11.43 13.37
N GLY A 51 9.10 -12.27 13.62
CA GLY A 51 8.08 -12.02 14.64
C GLY A 51 7.19 -10.82 14.31
N ARG A 52 7.12 -10.38 13.04
CA ARG A 52 6.40 -9.19 12.61
C ARG A 52 5.20 -9.53 11.76
N MET A 53 4.24 -8.60 11.73
CA MET A 53 3.15 -8.64 10.77
C MET A 53 3.69 -8.46 9.35
N VAL A 54 3.06 -9.11 8.38
CA VAL A 54 3.44 -9.03 6.97
C VAL A 54 2.31 -8.43 6.15
N ALA A 55 2.63 -7.37 5.43
CA ALA A 55 1.76 -6.74 4.46
C ALA A 55 2.26 -7.01 3.04
N ILE A 56 1.33 -7.08 2.10
CA ILE A 56 1.63 -7.09 0.66
C ILE A 56 0.85 -5.98 -0.05
N LYS A 57 1.32 -5.61 -1.24
CA LYS A 57 0.61 -4.69 -2.13
C LYS A 57 -0.09 -5.49 -3.23
N LEU A 58 -1.39 -5.25 -3.41
CA LEU A 58 -2.13 -5.68 -4.60
C LEU A 58 -2.57 -4.43 -5.38
N GLU A 59 -2.33 -4.44 -6.69
CA GLU A 59 -2.57 -3.28 -7.54
C GLU A 59 -3.96 -3.35 -8.19
N PRO A 60 -4.90 -2.45 -7.85
CA PRO A 60 -6.23 -2.39 -8.42
C PRO A 60 -6.19 -1.75 -9.82
N ALA A 61 -5.47 -2.39 -10.74
CA ALA A 61 -5.32 -1.91 -12.11
C ALA A 61 -6.56 -2.24 -12.93
N ALA A 62 -7.19 -1.22 -13.52
CA ALA A 62 -8.23 -1.44 -14.52
C ALA A 62 -7.66 -2.18 -15.74
N VAL A 63 -8.44 -3.10 -16.31
CA VAL A 63 -8.08 -3.75 -17.57
C VAL A 63 -8.14 -2.70 -18.67
N ARG A 64 -7.00 -2.28 -19.19
CA ARG A 64 -6.92 -1.37 -20.34
C ARG A 64 -7.10 -2.18 -21.64
N ASN A 65 -8.12 -1.84 -22.39
CA ASN A 65 -8.42 -2.46 -23.69
C ASN A 65 -7.73 -1.74 -24.88
N ASP A 66 -6.84 -0.80 -24.60
CA ASP A 66 -6.30 0.12 -25.61
C ASP A 66 -5.05 -0.39 -26.36
N GLY A 67 -4.61 -1.60 -26.10
CA GLY A 67 -3.47 -2.21 -26.81
C GLY A 67 -2.13 -1.51 -26.58
N GLU A 68 -2.10 -0.46 -25.77
CA GLU A 68 -0.85 0.19 -25.38
C GLU A 68 -0.06 -0.72 -24.44
N LYS A 69 1.16 -1.05 -24.83
CA LYS A 69 2.10 -1.73 -23.96
C LYS A 69 2.41 -0.79 -22.79
N SER A 70 1.89 -1.11 -21.62
CA SER A 70 2.36 -0.46 -20.39
C SER A 70 3.87 -0.61 -20.30
N VAL A 71 4.58 0.46 -19.98
CA VAL A 71 6.04 0.43 -19.73
C VAL A 71 6.35 -0.49 -18.52
N TRP A 72 5.36 -0.72 -17.68
CA TRP A 72 5.42 -1.59 -16.50
C TRP A 72 4.44 -2.75 -16.65
N SER A 73 4.95 -3.96 -16.74
CA SER A 73 4.10 -5.16 -16.76
C SER A 73 3.69 -5.51 -15.32
N LEU A 74 2.38 -5.47 -15.06
CA LEU A 74 1.80 -6.03 -13.84
C LEU A 74 1.55 -7.52 -14.06
N THR A 75 2.14 -8.37 -13.22
CA THR A 75 1.86 -9.82 -13.23
C THR A 75 0.45 -10.09 -12.68
N GLU A 76 -0.15 -11.22 -13.06
CA GLU A 76 -1.50 -11.55 -12.62
C GLU A 76 -1.59 -11.74 -11.11
N GLY A 77 -0.60 -12.35 -10.46
CA GLY A 77 -0.56 -12.54 -9.01
C GLY A 77 -0.38 -11.26 -8.17
N ARG A 78 -0.13 -10.11 -8.82
CA ARG A 78 -0.05 -8.80 -8.16
C ARG A 78 -1.33 -7.96 -8.31
N ARG A 79 -2.32 -8.42 -9.08
CA ARG A 79 -3.58 -7.71 -9.27
C ARG A 79 -4.46 -7.81 -8.04
N ALA A 80 -5.18 -6.73 -7.72
CA ALA A 80 -6.17 -6.70 -6.67
C ALA A 80 -7.46 -7.40 -7.11
N THR A 81 -7.41 -8.72 -7.17
CA THR A 81 -8.56 -9.58 -7.44
C THR A 81 -8.97 -10.33 -6.17
N VAL A 82 -10.24 -10.71 -6.09
CA VAL A 82 -10.76 -11.55 -4.99
C VAL A 82 -9.97 -12.85 -4.85
N GLU A 83 -9.58 -13.47 -5.98
CA GLU A 83 -8.79 -14.69 -5.98
C GLU A 83 -7.42 -14.47 -5.33
N ASN A 84 -6.71 -13.43 -5.74
CA ASN A 84 -5.38 -13.12 -5.20
C ASN A 84 -5.44 -12.70 -3.72
N ALA A 85 -6.48 -11.97 -3.32
CA ALA A 85 -6.69 -11.61 -1.93
C ALA A 85 -6.94 -12.85 -1.04
N LYS A 86 -7.71 -13.82 -1.53
CA LYS A 86 -7.91 -15.11 -0.84
C LYS A 86 -6.60 -15.90 -0.73
N LYS A 87 -5.82 -16.00 -1.83
CA LYS A 87 -4.50 -16.64 -1.81
C LYS A 87 -3.59 -15.98 -0.78
N ALA A 88 -3.53 -14.63 -0.75
CA ALA A 88 -2.73 -13.88 0.22
C ALA A 88 -3.15 -14.18 1.66
N ALA A 89 -4.45 -14.16 1.94
CA ALA A 89 -4.99 -14.48 3.26
C ALA A 89 -4.71 -15.93 3.66
N ASP A 90 -4.79 -16.88 2.73
CA ASP A 90 -4.48 -18.31 2.97
C ASP A 90 -2.99 -18.51 3.25
N MET A 91 -2.10 -17.72 2.65
CA MET A 91 -0.65 -17.69 2.93
C MET A 91 -0.30 -17.03 4.28
N GLY A 92 -1.27 -16.43 4.97
CA GLY A 92 -1.07 -15.79 6.27
C GLY A 92 -0.63 -14.32 6.21
N VAL A 93 -0.92 -13.62 5.13
CA VAL A 93 -0.77 -12.15 5.06
C VAL A 93 -1.69 -11.48 6.07
N ASP A 94 -1.18 -10.49 6.81
CA ASP A 94 -1.94 -9.76 7.82
C ASP A 94 -2.62 -8.50 7.25
N MET A 95 -2.01 -7.88 6.23
CA MET A 95 -2.50 -6.64 5.65
C MET A 95 -2.34 -6.63 4.13
N ILE A 96 -3.36 -6.21 3.42
CA ILE A 96 -3.33 -5.95 1.98
C ILE A 96 -3.42 -4.45 1.74
N VAL A 97 -2.47 -3.91 0.99
CA VAL A 97 -2.42 -2.48 0.64
C VAL A 97 -2.85 -2.31 -0.82
N LEU A 98 -3.98 -1.64 -1.00
CA LEU A 98 -4.55 -1.30 -2.30
C LEU A 98 -4.03 0.08 -2.74
N THR A 99 -2.97 0.05 -3.49
CA THR A 99 -2.32 1.21 -4.10
C THR A 99 -1.58 0.77 -5.35
N GLY A 100 -1.03 1.67 -6.09
CA GLY A 100 -0.23 1.32 -7.26
C GLY A 100 0.09 2.50 -8.14
N ASN A 101 0.76 2.22 -9.26
CA ASN A 101 1.14 3.25 -10.21
C ASN A 101 -0.03 3.55 -11.18
N PRO A 102 -0.45 4.83 -11.32
CA PRO A 102 -1.42 5.22 -12.33
C PRO A 102 -1.04 4.81 -13.77
N GLY A 103 0.27 4.67 -14.05
CA GLY A 103 0.76 4.17 -15.34
C GLY A 103 0.31 2.76 -15.70
N VAL A 104 -0.09 1.94 -14.71
CA VAL A 104 -0.69 0.61 -14.94
C VAL A 104 -2.22 0.62 -14.81
N GLY A 105 -2.84 1.81 -14.72
CA GLY A 105 -4.30 1.95 -14.67
C GLY A 105 -4.90 1.99 -13.27
N VAL A 106 -4.09 2.29 -12.25
CA VAL A 106 -4.58 2.48 -10.87
C VAL A 106 -5.05 3.92 -10.69
N ASP A 107 -6.33 4.09 -10.42
CA ASP A 107 -6.97 5.36 -10.08
C ASP A 107 -7.88 5.19 -8.84
N ASN A 108 -8.45 6.28 -8.33
CA ASN A 108 -9.30 6.25 -7.14
C ASN A 108 -10.55 5.36 -7.33
N LYS A 109 -11.11 5.30 -8.53
CA LYS A 109 -12.28 4.44 -8.84
C LYS A 109 -11.91 2.96 -8.83
N ALA A 110 -10.76 2.62 -9.41
CA ALA A 110 -10.27 1.24 -9.40
C ALA A 110 -9.93 0.78 -7.97
N ILE A 111 -9.34 1.65 -7.16
CA ILE A 111 -9.08 1.39 -5.74
C ILE A 111 -10.40 1.14 -4.99
N THR A 112 -11.38 2.05 -5.12
CA THR A 112 -12.69 1.92 -4.45
C THR A 112 -13.38 0.60 -4.81
N LYS A 113 -13.41 0.28 -6.11
CA LYS A 113 -14.06 -0.96 -6.56
C LYS A 113 -13.36 -2.20 -6.00
N ALA A 114 -12.04 -2.29 -6.13
CA ALA A 114 -11.29 -3.41 -5.62
C ALA A 114 -11.45 -3.54 -4.09
N LEU A 115 -11.41 -2.42 -3.38
CA LEU A 115 -11.59 -2.41 -1.92
C LEU A 115 -12.95 -2.99 -1.51
N ALA A 116 -14.04 -2.61 -2.15
CA ALA A 116 -15.37 -3.15 -1.88
C ALA A 116 -15.43 -4.68 -2.15
N ASP A 117 -14.89 -5.11 -3.30
CA ASP A 117 -14.85 -6.53 -3.68
C ASP A 117 -14.00 -7.36 -2.67
N LEU A 118 -12.85 -6.81 -2.23
CA LEU A 118 -11.97 -7.49 -1.29
C LEU A 118 -12.51 -7.47 0.14
N ASN A 119 -13.15 -6.39 0.55
CA ASN A 119 -13.78 -6.30 1.87
C ASN A 119 -14.86 -7.39 2.05
N GLU A 120 -15.70 -7.60 1.05
CA GLU A 120 -16.69 -8.68 1.06
C GLU A 120 -16.05 -10.07 1.14
N ALA A 121 -14.88 -10.26 0.49
CA ALA A 121 -14.27 -11.57 0.32
C ALA A 121 -13.32 -11.98 1.46
N VAL A 122 -12.59 -11.04 2.05
CA VAL A 122 -11.51 -11.29 3.02
C VAL A 122 -11.40 -10.24 4.13
N GLY A 123 -12.30 -9.25 4.21
CA GLY A 123 -12.23 -8.16 5.19
C GLY A 123 -12.31 -8.61 6.66
N ASP A 124 -12.79 -9.81 6.92
CA ASP A 124 -12.77 -10.43 8.25
C ASP A 124 -11.45 -11.18 8.57
N ARG A 125 -10.54 -11.28 7.61
CA ARG A 125 -9.31 -12.08 7.69
C ARG A 125 -8.03 -11.26 7.62
N VAL A 126 -8.05 -10.12 6.94
CA VAL A 126 -6.90 -9.26 6.70
C VAL A 126 -7.27 -7.80 6.90
N ILE A 127 -6.29 -6.98 7.28
CA ILE A 127 -6.44 -5.53 7.33
C ILE A 127 -6.39 -4.99 5.91
N LEU A 128 -7.42 -4.22 5.52
CA LEU A 128 -7.47 -3.57 4.21
C LEU A 128 -7.02 -2.12 4.31
N THR A 129 -5.94 -1.80 3.62
CA THR A 129 -5.39 -0.44 3.53
C THR A 129 -5.57 0.09 2.12
N ALA A 130 -6.10 1.30 1.97
CA ALA A 130 -6.32 1.90 0.66
C ALA A 130 -5.89 3.35 0.59
N GLY A 131 -5.31 3.76 -0.52
CA GLY A 131 -4.90 5.12 -0.78
C GLY A 131 -3.85 5.27 -1.87
N LYS A 132 -3.25 6.45 -1.96
CA LYS A 132 -2.26 6.78 -2.99
C LYS A 132 -1.05 7.48 -2.39
N MET A 133 0.11 7.21 -2.96
CA MET A 133 1.38 7.85 -2.61
C MET A 133 1.88 8.78 -3.72
N HIS A 134 1.42 8.61 -4.95
CA HIS A 134 1.77 9.43 -6.10
C HIS A 134 0.68 9.32 -7.19
N ALA A 135 0.61 10.32 -8.05
CA ALA A 135 -0.37 10.43 -9.13
C ALA A 135 0.29 10.50 -10.52
N SER A 136 1.40 9.80 -10.73
CA SER A 136 2.22 9.85 -11.94
C SER A 136 1.38 9.78 -13.22
N GLY A 137 1.36 10.86 -13.97
CA GLY A 137 0.71 10.95 -15.28
C GLY A 137 -0.79 11.25 -15.27
N ILE A 138 -1.47 11.28 -14.12
CA ILE A 138 -2.91 11.63 -14.02
C ILE A 138 -3.06 13.06 -13.46
N LEU A 139 -3.26 14.03 -14.33
CA LEU A 139 -3.36 15.45 -13.94
C LEU A 139 -4.59 15.75 -13.07
N SER A 140 -5.69 15.03 -13.24
CA SER A 140 -6.91 15.19 -12.43
C SER A 140 -6.76 14.76 -10.98
N GLU A 141 -5.74 13.94 -10.69
CA GLU A 141 -5.44 13.38 -9.37
C GLU A 141 -4.03 13.83 -8.89
N ALA A 142 -3.51 14.94 -9.43
CA ALA A 142 -2.19 15.44 -9.08
C ALA A 142 -2.24 16.49 -7.95
N GLY A 143 -1.14 16.63 -7.23
CA GLY A 143 -1.01 17.60 -6.16
C GLY A 143 -1.95 17.31 -4.99
N GLU A 144 -2.63 18.34 -4.47
CA GLU A 144 -3.61 18.21 -3.39
C GLU A 144 -4.80 17.30 -3.74
N LYS A 145 -5.05 17.10 -5.04
CA LYS A 145 -6.12 16.22 -5.55
C LYS A 145 -5.71 14.74 -5.56
N ILE A 146 -4.53 14.39 -5.09
CA ILE A 146 -4.09 12.98 -5.02
C ILE A 146 -5.03 12.15 -4.16
N LEU A 147 -5.53 12.75 -3.08
CA LEU A 147 -6.56 12.22 -2.22
C LEU A 147 -7.35 13.37 -1.62
N THR A 148 -8.60 13.49 -2.03
CA THR A 148 -9.54 14.47 -1.48
C THR A 148 -10.27 13.90 -0.27
N LYS A 149 -10.97 14.75 0.48
CA LYS A 149 -11.83 14.28 1.56
C LYS A 149 -12.92 13.34 1.07
N GLU A 150 -13.51 13.63 -0.09
CA GLU A 150 -14.53 12.79 -0.73
C GLU A 150 -13.96 11.41 -1.11
N ASP A 151 -12.73 11.36 -1.65
CA ASP A 151 -12.05 10.08 -1.91
C ASP A 151 -11.81 9.29 -0.62
N ALA A 152 -11.34 9.96 0.43
CA ALA A 152 -11.11 9.33 1.74
C ALA A 152 -12.41 8.74 2.31
N GLU A 153 -13.52 9.50 2.29
CA GLU A 153 -14.84 9.03 2.73
C GLU A 153 -15.28 7.83 1.89
N THR A 154 -15.08 7.88 0.56
CA THR A 154 -15.41 6.78 -0.36
C THR A 154 -14.62 5.50 -0.06
N PHE A 155 -13.32 5.62 0.22
CA PHE A 155 -12.50 4.45 0.60
C PHE A 155 -12.95 3.86 1.94
N ILE A 156 -13.26 4.71 2.92
CA ILE A 156 -13.76 4.27 4.22
C ILE A 156 -15.10 3.54 4.07
N GLU A 157 -16.03 4.08 3.28
CA GLU A 157 -17.33 3.46 3.01
C GLU A 157 -17.21 2.14 2.24
N ALA A 158 -16.17 2.01 1.41
CA ALA A 158 -15.88 0.77 0.70
C ALA A 158 -15.20 -0.30 1.58
N GLY A 159 -14.85 0.01 2.83
CA GLY A 159 -14.32 -0.94 3.81
C GLY A 159 -12.84 -0.86 4.10
N ALA A 160 -12.22 0.31 3.94
CA ALA A 160 -10.83 0.50 4.40
C ALA A 160 -10.75 0.49 5.93
N ASP A 161 -9.86 -0.32 6.48
CA ASP A 161 -9.47 -0.28 7.90
C ASP A 161 -8.40 0.79 8.15
N VAL A 162 -7.58 1.07 7.13
CA VAL A 162 -6.50 2.05 7.18
C VAL A 162 -6.52 2.91 5.91
N LEU A 163 -6.53 4.22 6.09
CA LEU A 163 -6.39 5.18 4.99
C LEU A 163 -4.90 5.45 4.75
N LEU A 164 -4.42 5.21 3.54
CA LEU A 164 -3.04 5.46 3.12
C LEU A 164 -2.91 6.86 2.54
N LEU A 165 -2.04 7.66 3.12
CA LEU A 165 -1.80 9.06 2.74
C LEU A 165 -0.34 9.28 2.33
N PRO A 166 -0.04 10.18 1.39
CA PRO A 166 1.31 10.71 1.26
C PRO A 166 1.73 11.39 2.56
N ALA A 167 3.01 11.32 2.89
CA ALA A 167 3.54 12.16 3.97
C ALA A 167 3.43 13.64 3.59
N PRO A 168 3.09 14.53 4.54
CA PRO A 168 3.06 15.96 4.29
C PRO A 168 4.35 16.50 3.66
N GLY A 169 4.24 17.34 2.65
CA GLY A 169 5.38 17.93 1.96
C GLY A 169 6.09 17.03 0.93
N THR A 170 5.67 15.78 0.75
CA THR A 170 6.27 14.85 -0.23
C THR A 170 5.58 14.89 -1.60
N VAL A 171 4.37 15.42 -1.66
CA VAL A 171 3.61 15.68 -2.88
C VAL A 171 3.26 17.17 -2.93
N PRO A 172 3.46 17.86 -4.07
CA PRO A 172 3.11 19.28 -4.19
C PRO A 172 1.67 19.56 -3.80
N GLY A 173 1.45 20.52 -2.89
CA GLY A 173 0.12 20.89 -2.38
C GLY A 173 -0.45 19.95 -1.31
N PHE A 174 0.17 18.82 -1.02
CA PHE A 174 -0.23 17.95 0.09
C PHE A 174 0.42 18.46 1.39
N THR A 175 -0.27 19.38 2.05
CA THR A 175 0.24 20.06 3.26
C THR A 175 -0.06 19.25 4.53
N MET A 176 0.55 19.65 5.64
CA MET A 176 0.27 19.08 6.96
C MET A 176 -1.19 19.29 7.37
N GLU A 177 -1.75 20.45 7.07
CA GLU A 177 -3.15 20.79 7.39
C GLU A 177 -4.12 19.91 6.60
N HIS A 178 -3.81 19.65 5.31
CA HIS A 178 -4.62 18.76 4.48
C HIS A 178 -4.54 17.31 4.99
N ALA A 179 -3.35 16.84 5.33
CA ALA A 179 -3.18 15.52 5.95
C ALA A 179 -3.97 15.40 7.26
N ALA A 180 -3.89 16.41 8.14
CA ALA A 180 -4.61 16.44 9.41
C ALA A 180 -6.14 16.39 9.23
N GLU A 181 -6.68 17.05 8.20
CA GLU A 181 -8.11 16.98 7.88
C GLU A 181 -8.53 15.56 7.46
N LEU A 182 -7.74 14.91 6.60
CA LEU A 182 -8.00 13.54 6.16
C LEU A 182 -7.87 12.53 7.31
N ILE A 183 -6.85 12.67 8.15
CA ILE A 183 -6.65 11.84 9.35
C ILE A 183 -7.82 11.99 10.31
N LYS A 184 -8.26 13.24 10.57
CA LYS A 184 -9.43 13.49 11.39
C LYS A 184 -10.68 12.81 10.82
N THR A 185 -10.89 12.91 9.50
CA THR A 185 -12.03 12.25 8.83
C THR A 185 -11.98 10.73 9.02
N ALA A 186 -10.80 10.10 8.89
CA ALA A 186 -10.63 8.67 9.13
C ALA A 186 -10.95 8.32 10.60
N HIS A 187 -10.38 9.04 11.56
CA HIS A 187 -10.57 8.77 12.98
C HIS A 187 -12.03 8.97 13.45
N GLU A 188 -12.74 9.96 12.93
CA GLU A 188 -14.19 10.17 13.21
C GLU A 188 -15.05 9.00 12.74
N LYS A 189 -14.56 8.23 11.75
CA LYS A 189 -15.21 7.02 11.24
C LYS A 189 -14.65 5.72 11.84
N GLY A 190 -13.72 5.81 12.79
CA GLY A 190 -13.10 4.64 13.44
C GLY A 190 -12.05 3.93 12.59
N VAL A 191 -11.53 4.59 11.56
CA VAL A 191 -10.52 4.08 10.63
C VAL A 191 -9.15 4.68 10.98
N LEU A 192 -8.09 3.87 10.89
CA LEU A 192 -6.73 4.34 11.11
C LEU A 192 -6.19 5.10 9.89
N ALA A 193 -5.14 5.88 10.10
CA ALA A 193 -4.42 6.56 9.02
C ALA A 193 -2.94 6.18 9.03
N MET A 194 -2.36 5.97 7.86
CA MET A 194 -0.94 5.69 7.66
C MET A 194 -0.36 6.69 6.66
N THR A 195 0.56 7.52 7.09
CA THR A 195 1.31 8.42 6.22
C THR A 195 2.55 7.73 5.68
N THR A 196 2.88 7.95 4.42
CA THR A 196 3.96 7.25 3.73
C THR A 196 4.98 8.20 3.11
N ILE A 197 6.25 7.93 3.38
CA ILE A 197 7.39 8.50 2.66
C ILE A 197 7.65 7.58 1.47
N GLY A 198 7.58 8.11 0.27
CA GLY A 198 7.67 7.31 -0.97
C GLY A 198 9.06 7.34 -1.61
N THR A 199 9.16 6.69 -2.77
CA THR A 199 10.40 6.61 -3.57
C THR A 199 10.94 7.97 -4.02
N SER A 200 10.10 9.00 -4.09
CA SER A 200 10.55 10.37 -4.41
C SER A 200 11.48 10.96 -3.35
N GLN A 201 11.59 10.36 -2.17
CA GLN A 201 12.50 10.74 -1.10
C GLN A 201 13.73 9.83 -1.01
N GLU A 202 13.91 8.87 -1.92
CA GLU A 202 15.13 8.07 -1.99
C GLU A 202 16.34 8.98 -2.23
N GLY A 203 17.40 8.77 -1.43
CA GLY A 203 18.58 9.61 -1.45
C GLY A 203 18.47 10.95 -0.73
N ALA A 204 17.33 11.25 -0.09
CA ALA A 204 17.22 12.40 0.81
C ALA A 204 18.09 12.21 2.04
N ASP A 205 18.63 13.34 2.58
CA ASP A 205 19.42 13.29 3.79
C ASP A 205 18.56 12.97 5.05
N GLU A 206 19.24 12.58 6.11
CA GLU A 206 18.60 12.18 7.37
C GLU A 206 17.74 13.30 7.98
N GLU A 207 18.17 14.56 7.88
CA GLU A 207 17.45 15.70 8.44
C GLU A 207 16.13 15.92 7.69
N THR A 208 16.15 15.80 6.36
CA THR A 208 14.95 15.87 5.53
C THR A 208 13.96 14.77 5.91
N ILE A 209 14.41 13.52 6.05
CA ILE A 209 13.55 12.40 6.47
C ILE A 209 12.98 12.62 7.87
N ARG A 210 13.80 13.09 8.82
CA ARG A 210 13.35 13.43 10.18
C ARG A 210 12.29 14.51 10.18
N GLN A 211 12.46 15.55 9.37
CA GLN A 211 11.47 16.63 9.28
C GLN A 211 10.14 16.12 8.71
N ILE A 212 10.17 15.31 7.66
CA ILE A 212 8.96 14.70 7.10
C ILE A 212 8.27 13.82 8.14
N ALA A 213 9.02 12.97 8.84
CA ALA A 213 8.49 12.12 9.90
C ALA A 213 7.85 12.93 11.04
N LEU A 214 8.44 14.08 11.41
CA LEU A 214 7.87 14.98 12.39
C LEU A 214 6.55 15.58 11.92
N MET A 215 6.47 16.03 10.67
CA MET A 215 5.22 16.53 10.08
C MET A 215 4.12 15.47 10.03
N CYS A 216 4.48 14.21 9.71
CA CYS A 216 3.55 13.08 9.77
C CYS A 216 2.99 12.86 11.18
N LYS A 217 3.83 13.02 12.20
CA LYS A 217 3.42 12.87 13.61
C LYS A 217 2.57 14.03 14.11
N MET A 218 2.72 15.21 13.52
CA MET A 218 1.98 16.42 13.91
C MET A 218 0.61 16.52 13.22
N ALA A 219 0.44 15.88 12.05
CA ALA A 219 -0.83 15.79 11.35
C ALA A 219 -1.73 14.74 12.01
#